data_2ab156ca2958918e561340b68e03f6ba
#
_entry.id   2ab156ca2958918e561340b68e03f6ba
#
_cell.length_a   1.000
_cell.length_b   1.000
_cell.length_c   1.000
_cell.angle_alpha   90.00
_cell.angle_beta   90.00
_cell.angle_gamma   90.00
#
_symmetry.space_group_name_H-M   'P 1'
#
loop_
_entity.id
_entity.type
_entity.pdbx_description
1 polymer ?
#
loop_
_entity_poly.entity_id
_entity_poly.type
_entity_poly.pdbx_seq_one_letter_code
_entity_poly.pdbx_strand_id
1 'polypeptide(L)'
;MPGPASTGGAGATDVTDIRRVGRVVAGVLLATGEPTAIDLERAAHGLSALGRPPLGDHDFVIETPETLAPMIPSELRAGVLALLYQLAADEPIRRRLADAYAGLWQEQPEEAASRRTGGKVVRWLIGRLPRHHVGNAPEENTSMERKDPYRGGELPAPTLAPVERTPLRRRVERIRQEYLRVVDAIESVIVGKRDVIERVLTAMAARGHVLLVDVPGVGKTQLCKAIAAAIETRFGRIQFTPDLLPMDITGANVFDPQGQKFHFRPGPIFTHILLADEINRATPKTQSALLEVMEERCATVEGVTYEIEEPFQVLATMNPIDHQGTYALPAAQIDRFMVMVEIGYPAPDDEVKVLDYHLAAASPLSALGPVISRAAFLDWRETVPHIHVSPEIKRAAVDYINGLRRGAEEGQSISPRATLAWVRASQAKAMLSEREFVTMDDLLHVAPDVLRHRLWTDSMTVRERLRTVAIKGGR
;
A
#
# COMPACT_ATOMS: atom_id res chain seq x y z
N MET A 1 -17.96 -50.47 46.29
CA MET A 1 -19.06 -49.91 45.51
C MET A 1 -18.46 -48.77 44.67
N PRO A 2 -18.28 -48.90 43.36
CA PRO A 2 -17.79 -47.83 42.49
C PRO A 2 -18.97 -47.00 42.01
N GLY A 3 -18.82 -45.66 42.04
CA GLY A 3 -19.76 -44.71 41.49
C GLY A 3 -19.68 -44.63 39.95
N PRO A 4 -20.70 -44.11 39.25
CA PRO A 4 -20.82 -44.21 37.80
C PRO A 4 -19.88 -43.28 37.03
N ALA A 5 -19.34 -43.88 35.95
CA ALA A 5 -18.54 -43.17 34.98
C ALA A 5 -19.33 -42.04 34.26
N SER A 6 -18.81 -40.86 34.24
CA SER A 6 -19.29 -39.77 33.40
C SER A 6 -18.94 -40.04 31.94
N THR A 7 -19.95 -40.27 31.13
CA THR A 7 -19.85 -40.30 29.66
C THR A 7 -19.42 -38.95 29.16
N GLY A 8 -18.24 -38.89 28.52
CA GLY A 8 -17.70 -37.69 27.89
C GLY A 8 -18.59 -37.19 26.76
N GLY A 9 -18.93 -35.92 26.84
CA GLY A 9 -19.65 -35.19 25.80
C GLY A 9 -18.85 -35.11 24.53
N ALA A 10 -19.50 -35.42 23.41
CA ALA A 10 -18.98 -35.17 22.07
C ALA A 10 -18.67 -33.67 21.91
N GLY A 11 -17.41 -33.37 21.61
CA GLY A 11 -16.90 -31.99 21.56
C GLY A 11 -17.65 -31.13 20.57
N ALA A 12 -18.19 -30.04 21.09
CA ALA A 12 -18.54 -28.87 20.29
C ALA A 12 -17.23 -28.34 19.64
N THR A 13 -17.20 -28.27 18.30
CA THR A 13 -16.11 -27.67 17.57
C THR A 13 -15.97 -26.24 18.07
N ASP A 14 -14.88 -25.92 18.76
CA ASP A 14 -14.68 -24.64 19.41
C ASP A 14 -14.66 -23.53 18.34
N VAL A 15 -15.37 -22.41 18.59
CA VAL A 15 -15.40 -21.23 17.72
C VAL A 15 -13.99 -20.74 17.40
N THR A 16 -13.04 -20.99 18.29
CA THR A 16 -11.62 -20.70 18.13
C THR A 16 -10.98 -21.50 16.97
N ASP A 17 -11.33 -22.77 16.82
CA ASP A 17 -10.78 -23.64 15.75
C ASP A 17 -11.28 -23.22 14.37
N ILE A 18 -12.50 -22.76 14.29
CA ILE A 18 -13.11 -22.25 13.06
C ILE A 18 -12.38 -21.00 12.58
N ARG A 19 -12.01 -20.08 13.48
CA ARG A 19 -11.22 -18.87 13.14
C ARG A 19 -9.81 -19.22 12.63
N ARG A 20 -9.19 -20.24 13.18
CA ARG A 20 -7.85 -20.70 12.75
C ARG A 20 -7.85 -21.20 11.32
N VAL A 21 -8.87 -21.97 10.92
CA VAL A 21 -9.05 -22.42 9.53
C VAL A 21 -9.16 -21.24 8.56
N GLY A 22 -9.93 -20.19 8.90
CA GLY A 22 -10.04 -18.99 8.10
C GLY A 22 -8.68 -18.31 7.87
N ARG A 23 -7.84 -18.19 8.90
CA ARG A 23 -6.51 -17.61 8.80
C ARG A 23 -5.55 -18.40 7.90
N VAL A 24 -5.60 -19.72 7.94
CA VAL A 24 -4.82 -20.58 7.02
C VAL A 24 -5.20 -20.32 5.58
N VAL A 25 -6.51 -20.29 5.28
CA VAL A 25 -7.02 -20.03 3.93
C VAL A 25 -6.65 -18.64 3.47
N ALA A 26 -6.83 -17.61 4.32
CA ALA A 26 -6.47 -16.23 4.04
C ALA A 26 -4.96 -16.07 3.79
N GLY A 27 -4.11 -16.74 4.58
CA GLY A 27 -2.65 -16.71 4.41
C GLY A 27 -2.20 -17.24 3.05
N VAL A 28 -2.84 -18.33 2.56
CA VAL A 28 -2.56 -18.86 1.22
C VAL A 28 -3.04 -17.94 0.11
N LEU A 29 -4.20 -17.30 0.26
CA LEU A 29 -4.71 -16.34 -0.72
C LEU A 29 -3.81 -15.11 -0.85
N LEU A 30 -3.31 -14.59 0.27
CA LEU A 30 -2.43 -13.41 0.30
C LEU A 30 -1.01 -13.68 -0.20
N ALA A 31 -0.60 -14.94 -0.36
CA ALA A 31 0.77 -15.30 -0.75
C ALA A 31 1.20 -14.75 -2.12
N THR A 32 0.26 -14.42 -2.99
CA THR A 32 0.49 -13.87 -4.34
C THR A 32 0.07 -12.42 -4.49
N GLY A 33 -0.30 -11.74 -3.39
CA GLY A 33 -0.83 -10.37 -3.38
C GLY A 33 -2.30 -10.31 -2.99
N GLU A 34 -3.00 -9.24 -3.39
CA GLU A 34 -4.44 -9.12 -3.09
C GLU A 34 -5.24 -10.21 -3.84
N PRO A 35 -6.09 -10.97 -3.14
CA PRO A 35 -6.90 -12.01 -3.77
C PRO A 35 -7.92 -11.40 -4.73
N THR A 36 -8.13 -12.05 -5.86
CA THR A 36 -9.16 -11.63 -6.82
C THR A 36 -10.57 -11.94 -6.30
N ALA A 37 -11.60 -11.31 -6.89
CA ALA A 37 -13.00 -11.62 -6.55
C ALA A 37 -13.34 -13.10 -6.74
N ILE A 38 -12.74 -13.76 -7.75
CA ILE A 38 -12.91 -15.20 -8.02
C ILE A 38 -12.25 -16.02 -6.91
N ASP A 39 -11.09 -15.63 -6.40
CA ASP A 39 -10.40 -16.31 -5.31
C ASP A 39 -11.22 -16.24 -4.01
N LEU A 40 -11.79 -15.07 -3.72
CA LEU A 40 -12.63 -14.86 -2.55
C LEU A 40 -13.94 -15.67 -2.63
N GLU A 41 -14.55 -15.74 -3.82
CA GLU A 41 -15.75 -16.56 -4.05
C GLU A 41 -15.47 -18.06 -3.88
N ARG A 42 -14.35 -18.55 -4.44
CA ARG A 42 -13.90 -19.94 -4.26
C ARG A 42 -13.60 -20.26 -2.79
N ALA A 43 -12.93 -19.35 -2.08
CA ALA A 43 -12.64 -19.50 -0.66
C ALA A 43 -13.93 -19.48 0.17
N ALA A 44 -14.87 -18.59 -0.10
CA ALA A 44 -16.16 -18.53 0.58
C ALA A 44 -16.96 -19.83 0.39
N HIS A 45 -16.98 -20.36 -0.83
CA HIS A 45 -17.65 -21.63 -1.12
C HIS A 45 -16.99 -22.80 -0.38
N GLY A 46 -15.67 -22.88 -0.38
CA GLY A 46 -14.91 -23.90 0.35
C GLY A 46 -15.07 -23.80 1.87
N LEU A 47 -15.02 -22.58 2.42
CA LEU A 47 -15.23 -22.35 3.86
C LEU A 47 -16.67 -22.69 4.28
N SER A 48 -17.66 -22.36 3.47
CA SER A 48 -19.06 -22.76 3.70
C SER A 48 -19.20 -24.27 3.76
N ALA A 49 -18.48 -25.02 2.91
CA ALA A 49 -18.43 -26.49 2.94
C ALA A 49 -17.78 -27.04 4.22
N LEU A 50 -16.93 -26.25 4.88
CA LEU A 50 -16.33 -26.55 6.19
C LEU A 50 -17.14 -26.00 7.37
N GLY A 51 -18.38 -25.51 7.12
CA GLY A 51 -19.25 -24.97 8.16
C GLY A 51 -18.82 -23.61 8.68
N ARG A 52 -18.02 -22.85 7.90
CA ARG A 52 -17.49 -21.55 8.28
C ARG A 52 -18.12 -20.44 7.41
N PRO A 53 -18.39 -19.23 7.97
CA PRO A 53 -18.76 -18.06 7.18
C PRO A 53 -17.63 -17.63 6.23
N PRO A 54 -17.92 -16.81 5.20
CA PRO A 54 -16.91 -16.23 4.32
C PRO A 54 -15.82 -15.48 5.12
N LEU A 55 -14.63 -15.34 4.51
CA LEU A 55 -13.52 -14.59 5.10
C LEU A 55 -13.94 -13.17 5.46
N GLY A 56 -13.63 -12.74 6.67
CA GLY A 56 -13.77 -11.37 7.12
C GLY A 56 -12.40 -10.70 7.22
N ASP A 57 -12.37 -9.37 7.34
CA ASP A 57 -11.13 -8.57 7.39
C ASP A 57 -10.13 -9.04 8.46
N HIS A 58 -10.61 -9.59 9.56
CA HIS A 58 -9.79 -10.11 10.66
C HIS A 58 -9.17 -11.48 10.38
N ASP A 59 -9.53 -12.16 9.29
CA ASP A 59 -8.94 -13.43 8.88
C ASP A 59 -7.66 -13.24 8.04
N PHE A 60 -7.47 -12.06 7.45
CA PHE A 60 -6.30 -11.70 6.65
C PHE A 60 -5.10 -11.27 7.51
N VAL A 61 -4.74 -12.09 8.48
CA VAL A 61 -3.53 -11.93 9.28
C VAL A 61 -2.45 -12.85 8.72
N ILE A 62 -1.30 -12.29 8.36
CA ILE A 62 -0.16 -13.08 7.85
C ILE A 62 0.51 -13.78 9.03
N GLU A 63 0.33 -15.07 9.13
CA GLU A 63 1.04 -15.96 10.06
C GLU A 63 1.77 -17.05 9.26
N THR A 64 2.89 -17.56 9.79
CA THR A 64 3.64 -18.59 9.08
C THR A 64 2.97 -19.97 9.23
N PRO A 65 3.17 -20.89 8.27
CA PRO A 65 2.63 -22.25 8.38
C PRO A 65 3.03 -22.96 9.67
N GLU A 66 4.26 -22.74 10.15
CA GLU A 66 4.78 -23.33 11.38
C GLU A 66 4.00 -22.90 12.63
N THR A 67 3.46 -21.66 12.60
CA THR A 67 2.66 -21.10 13.70
C THR A 67 1.22 -21.63 13.66
N LEU A 68 0.61 -21.69 12.47
CA LEU A 68 -0.80 -22.04 12.33
C LEU A 68 -1.07 -23.54 12.24
N ALA A 69 -0.17 -24.33 11.61
CA ALA A 69 -0.39 -25.75 11.39
C ALA A 69 -0.65 -26.56 12.67
N PRO A 70 0.08 -26.34 13.80
CA PRO A 70 -0.19 -27.07 15.05
C PRO A 70 -1.54 -26.73 15.66
N MET A 71 -2.12 -25.56 15.30
CA MET A 71 -3.38 -25.06 15.87
C MET A 71 -4.63 -25.63 15.18
N ILE A 72 -4.47 -26.32 14.04
CA ILE A 72 -5.59 -26.91 13.30
C ILE A 72 -5.82 -28.35 13.80
N PRO A 73 -7.04 -28.69 14.27
CA PRO A 73 -7.40 -30.04 14.69
C PRO A 73 -7.16 -31.06 13.59
N SER A 74 -6.68 -32.26 13.99
CA SER A 74 -6.32 -33.35 13.05
C SER A 74 -7.47 -33.77 12.13
N GLU A 75 -8.71 -33.68 12.64
CA GLU A 75 -9.90 -34.05 11.87
C GLU A 75 -10.19 -33.05 10.72
N LEU A 76 -9.72 -31.82 10.80
CA LEU A 76 -9.97 -30.78 9.80
C LEU A 76 -8.84 -30.67 8.77
N ARG A 77 -7.64 -31.20 9.05
CA ARG A 77 -6.43 -30.99 8.23
C ARG A 77 -6.61 -31.43 6.78
N ALA A 78 -7.14 -32.63 6.57
CA ALA A 78 -7.36 -33.18 5.23
C ALA A 78 -8.35 -32.32 4.40
N GLY A 79 -9.41 -31.78 5.02
CA GLY A 79 -10.38 -30.91 4.39
C GLY A 79 -9.81 -29.53 4.06
N VAL A 80 -9.05 -28.94 5.00
CA VAL A 80 -8.34 -27.66 4.80
C VAL A 80 -7.30 -27.81 3.70
N LEU A 81 -6.50 -28.87 3.70
CA LEU A 81 -5.49 -29.10 2.68
C LEU A 81 -6.09 -29.27 1.29
N ALA A 82 -7.21 -29.98 1.14
CA ALA A 82 -7.93 -30.10 -0.13
C ALA A 82 -8.39 -28.71 -0.65
N LEU A 83 -8.87 -27.83 0.23
CA LEU A 83 -9.24 -26.46 -0.12
C LEU A 83 -8.01 -25.63 -0.55
N LEU A 84 -6.89 -25.73 0.18
CA LEU A 84 -5.65 -25.01 -0.17
C LEU A 84 -5.15 -25.40 -1.57
N TYR A 85 -5.18 -26.70 -1.92
CA TYR A 85 -4.80 -27.14 -3.27
C TYR A 85 -5.78 -26.70 -4.36
N GLN A 86 -7.08 -26.56 -4.05
CA GLN A 86 -8.03 -25.95 -4.99
C GLN A 86 -7.75 -24.48 -5.25
N LEU A 87 -7.40 -23.72 -4.21
CA LEU A 87 -7.06 -22.29 -4.32
C LEU A 87 -5.70 -22.06 -4.99
N ALA A 88 -4.82 -23.06 -4.95
CA ALA A 88 -3.47 -23.04 -5.50
C ALA A 88 -3.35 -23.58 -6.92
N ALA A 89 -4.46 -23.99 -7.58
CA ALA A 89 -4.44 -24.79 -8.81
C ALA A 89 -3.52 -24.23 -9.92
N ASP A 90 -3.46 -22.91 -10.08
CA ASP A 90 -2.72 -22.22 -11.14
C ASP A 90 -1.62 -21.29 -10.62
N GLU A 91 -1.36 -21.28 -9.31
CA GLU A 91 -0.44 -20.33 -8.67
C GLU A 91 0.71 -21.03 -7.93
N PRO A 92 1.96 -20.95 -8.46
CA PRO A 92 3.10 -21.71 -7.90
C PRO A 92 3.43 -21.35 -6.43
N ILE A 93 3.25 -20.08 -6.04
CA ILE A 93 3.55 -19.62 -4.66
C ILE A 93 2.53 -20.19 -3.69
N ARG A 94 1.23 -20.14 -4.03
CA ARG A 94 0.16 -20.73 -3.22
C ARG A 94 0.34 -22.23 -3.09
N ARG A 95 0.80 -22.91 -4.16
CA ARG A 95 1.09 -24.34 -4.15
C ARG A 95 2.22 -24.70 -3.19
N ARG A 96 3.32 -23.92 -3.18
CA ARG A 96 4.41 -24.12 -2.20
C ARG A 96 3.94 -23.97 -0.75
N LEU A 97 3.03 -23.04 -0.47
CA LEU A 97 2.45 -22.91 0.87
C LEU A 97 1.56 -24.09 1.23
N ALA A 98 0.73 -24.57 0.31
CA ALA A 98 -0.09 -25.77 0.52
C ALA A 98 0.80 -27.00 0.78
N ASP A 99 1.91 -27.16 0.04
CA ASP A 99 2.91 -28.20 0.25
C ASP A 99 3.60 -28.09 1.63
N ALA A 100 3.86 -26.86 2.10
CA ALA A 100 4.42 -26.62 3.43
C ALA A 100 3.46 -27.10 4.54
N TYR A 101 2.16 -26.79 4.43
CA TYR A 101 1.16 -27.31 5.36
C TYR A 101 1.04 -28.84 5.28
N ALA A 102 1.09 -29.43 4.07
CA ALA A 102 1.08 -30.88 3.90
C ALA A 102 2.26 -31.55 4.63
N GLY A 103 3.47 -30.96 4.49
CA GLY A 103 4.67 -31.46 5.17
C GLY A 103 4.58 -31.35 6.69
N LEU A 104 4.08 -30.23 7.23
CA LEU A 104 3.90 -30.03 8.67
C LEU A 104 2.83 -30.96 9.27
N TRP A 105 1.80 -31.32 8.49
CA TRP A 105 0.75 -32.25 8.94
C TRP A 105 1.06 -33.71 8.60
N GLN A 106 2.15 -34.01 7.89
CA GLN A 106 2.52 -35.35 7.40
C GLN A 106 1.43 -35.97 6.51
N GLU A 107 0.69 -35.15 5.78
CA GLU A 107 -0.35 -35.56 4.83
C GLU A 107 0.25 -35.68 3.41
N GLN A 108 -0.18 -36.66 2.61
CA GLN A 108 0.33 -36.79 1.24
C GLN A 108 -0.39 -35.86 0.29
N PRO A 109 0.35 -34.99 -0.46
CA PRO A 109 -0.24 -33.99 -1.38
C PRO A 109 -1.12 -34.63 -2.47
N GLU A 110 -0.75 -35.81 -2.96
CA GLU A 110 -1.47 -36.48 -4.04
C GLU A 110 -2.85 -36.98 -3.62
N GLU A 111 -3.03 -37.45 -2.38
CA GLU A 111 -4.33 -37.86 -1.84
C GLU A 111 -5.27 -36.67 -1.62
N ALA A 112 -4.74 -35.54 -1.19
CA ALA A 112 -5.51 -34.29 -1.00
C ALA A 112 -5.96 -33.69 -2.34
N ALA A 113 -5.08 -33.67 -3.34
CA ALA A 113 -5.37 -33.12 -4.68
C ALA A 113 -6.36 -34.01 -5.48
N SER A 114 -6.34 -35.33 -5.28
CA SER A 114 -7.23 -36.25 -5.98
C SER A 114 -8.67 -36.22 -5.47
N ARG A 115 -8.91 -35.68 -4.28
CA ARG A 115 -10.26 -35.47 -3.70
C ARG A 115 -11.05 -34.37 -4.36
N ARG A 116 -10.95 -34.24 -5.67
CA ARG A 116 -11.60 -33.22 -6.56
C ARG A 116 -13.14 -33.25 -6.55
N THR A 117 -13.78 -34.00 -5.66
CA THR A 117 -15.24 -34.06 -5.57
C THR A 117 -15.69 -33.46 -4.24
N GLY A 118 -15.95 -32.15 -4.22
CA GLY A 118 -16.51 -31.42 -3.08
C GLY A 118 -17.75 -32.05 -2.45
N GLY A 119 -18.45 -32.91 -3.19
CA GLY A 119 -19.61 -33.66 -2.70
C GLY A 119 -19.30 -34.78 -1.67
N LYS A 120 -18.11 -35.39 -1.67
CA LYS A 120 -17.77 -36.45 -0.70
C LYS A 120 -17.21 -35.90 0.61
N VAL A 121 -16.41 -34.86 0.55
CA VAL A 121 -15.89 -34.14 1.75
C VAL A 121 -17.04 -33.48 2.51
N VAL A 122 -17.94 -32.78 1.78
CA VAL A 122 -19.17 -32.21 2.35
C VAL A 122 -20.05 -33.25 3.00
N ARG A 123 -20.24 -34.41 2.39
CA ARG A 123 -21.04 -35.50 2.94
C ARG A 123 -20.37 -36.16 4.17
N TRP A 124 -19.06 -36.24 4.23
CA TRP A 124 -18.28 -36.72 5.37
C TRP A 124 -18.33 -35.76 6.55
N LEU A 125 -18.20 -34.43 6.29
CA LEU A 125 -18.30 -33.38 7.32
C LEU A 125 -19.73 -33.22 7.86
N ILE A 126 -20.74 -33.22 6.97
CA ILE A 126 -22.16 -33.14 7.38
C ILE A 126 -22.59 -34.38 8.18
N GLY A 127 -22.01 -35.57 7.90
CA GLY A 127 -22.29 -36.83 8.65
C GLY A 127 -21.78 -36.80 10.09
N ARG A 128 -20.89 -35.89 10.48
CA ARG A 128 -20.33 -35.78 11.84
C ARG A 128 -20.83 -34.56 12.64
N LEU A 129 -21.65 -33.71 12.05
CA LEU A 129 -22.30 -32.64 12.78
C LEU A 129 -23.47 -33.20 13.59
N PRO A 130 -23.64 -32.89 14.89
CA PRO A 130 -24.77 -33.32 15.67
C PRO A 130 -26.07 -32.81 15.04
N ARG A 131 -26.97 -33.74 14.71
CA ARG A 131 -28.32 -33.43 14.28
C ARG A 131 -29.05 -32.79 15.46
N HIS A 132 -29.37 -31.53 15.39
CA HIS A 132 -30.34 -30.95 16.28
C HIS A 132 -31.68 -31.63 16.04
N HIS A 133 -32.15 -32.40 17.03
CA HIS A 133 -33.51 -32.90 17.10
C HIS A 133 -34.47 -31.72 17.17
N VAL A 134 -35.17 -31.43 16.09
CA VAL A 134 -36.40 -30.69 16.10
C VAL A 134 -37.47 -31.67 16.58
N GLY A 135 -38.04 -31.42 17.75
CA GLY A 135 -39.04 -32.25 18.36
C GLY A 135 -40.27 -32.42 17.45
N ASN A 136 -40.75 -33.65 17.35
CA ASN A 136 -42.00 -33.96 16.67
C ASN A 136 -43.17 -33.33 17.43
N ALA A 137 -43.89 -32.44 16.76
CA ALA A 137 -45.26 -32.08 17.13
C ALA A 137 -46.23 -33.09 16.49
N PRO A 138 -47.36 -33.44 17.18
CA PRO A 138 -48.26 -34.51 16.75
C PRO A 138 -49.00 -34.17 15.48
N GLU A 139 -49.15 -35.20 14.60
CA GLU A 139 -49.96 -35.13 13.39
C GLU A 139 -51.44 -34.99 13.76
N GLU A 140 -52.01 -33.84 13.49
CA GLU A 140 -53.46 -33.67 13.34
C GLU A 140 -53.81 -33.71 11.83
N ASN A 141 -54.55 -34.72 11.49
CA ASN A 141 -55.04 -35.06 10.15
C ASN A 141 -56.22 -34.16 9.81
N THR A 142 -56.03 -33.12 9.00
CA THR A 142 -57.12 -32.39 8.36
C THR A 142 -56.76 -32.09 6.90
N SER A 143 -57.39 -32.82 6.04
CA SER A 143 -57.40 -32.66 4.58
C SER A 143 -58.00 -31.27 4.22
N MET A 144 -57.19 -30.26 4.04
CA MET A 144 -57.53 -29.05 3.32
C MET A 144 -56.47 -28.80 2.26
N GLU A 145 -56.93 -28.86 0.99
CA GLU A 145 -56.14 -28.46 -0.18
C GLU A 145 -55.58 -27.04 0.04
N ARG A 146 -54.33 -26.93 0.44
CA ARG A 146 -53.63 -25.65 0.41
C ARG A 146 -53.18 -25.39 -1.02
N LYS A 147 -53.88 -24.45 -1.70
CA LYS A 147 -53.35 -23.81 -2.89
C LYS A 147 -52.01 -23.15 -2.48
N ASP A 148 -50.94 -23.63 -3.08
CA ASP A 148 -49.60 -23.03 -2.95
C ASP A 148 -49.58 -21.66 -3.66
N PRO A 149 -49.48 -20.54 -2.97
CA PRO A 149 -49.48 -19.21 -3.58
C PRO A 149 -48.19 -18.89 -4.35
N TYR A 150 -47.21 -19.80 -4.39
CA TYR A 150 -45.91 -19.58 -5.04
C TYR A 150 -45.69 -20.40 -6.31
N ARG A 151 -46.73 -21.05 -6.82
CA ARG A 151 -46.66 -21.74 -8.12
C ARG A 151 -46.90 -20.75 -9.24
N GLY A 152 -45.82 -20.21 -9.84
CA GLY A 152 -45.87 -19.53 -11.15
C GLY A 152 -45.65 -18.01 -11.11
N GLY A 153 -44.58 -17.58 -10.51
CA GLY A 153 -44.02 -16.24 -10.70
C GLY A 153 -42.51 -16.28 -10.55
N GLU A 154 -41.78 -16.18 -11.64
CA GLU A 154 -40.37 -15.78 -11.56
C GLU A 154 -40.35 -14.45 -10.80
N LEU A 155 -39.84 -14.47 -9.58
CA LEU A 155 -39.51 -13.20 -8.88
C LEU A 155 -38.55 -12.44 -9.79
N PRO A 156 -38.87 -11.21 -10.20
CA PRO A 156 -37.93 -10.41 -10.96
C PRO A 156 -36.67 -10.31 -10.14
N ALA A 157 -35.53 -10.63 -10.76
CA ALA A 157 -34.22 -10.43 -10.13
C ALA A 157 -34.22 -9.02 -9.53
N PRO A 158 -33.75 -8.82 -8.27
CA PRO A 158 -33.69 -7.51 -7.67
C PRO A 158 -32.86 -6.62 -8.57
N THR A 159 -33.51 -5.74 -9.31
CA THR A 159 -32.86 -4.67 -10.07
C THR A 159 -32.29 -3.75 -9.00
N LEU A 160 -31.02 -3.95 -8.64
CA LEU A 160 -30.31 -2.99 -7.82
C LEU A 160 -30.42 -1.65 -8.54
N ALA A 161 -31.18 -0.72 -7.96
CA ALA A 161 -31.23 0.64 -8.45
C ALA A 161 -29.79 1.13 -8.63
N PRO A 162 -29.45 1.83 -9.72
CA PRO A 162 -28.10 2.35 -9.92
C PRO A 162 -27.76 3.17 -8.67
N VAL A 163 -26.72 2.75 -7.94
CA VAL A 163 -26.22 3.52 -6.81
C VAL A 163 -25.85 4.89 -7.37
N GLU A 164 -26.58 5.93 -6.95
CA GLU A 164 -26.33 7.29 -7.40
C GLU A 164 -24.90 7.65 -7.00
N ARG A 165 -23.99 7.67 -7.98
CA ARG A 165 -22.57 7.93 -7.74
C ARG A 165 -22.41 9.37 -7.27
N THR A 166 -21.87 9.56 -6.07
CA THR A 166 -21.57 10.89 -5.55
C THR A 166 -20.62 11.64 -6.49
N PRO A 167 -20.61 12.98 -6.50
CA PRO A 167 -19.64 13.75 -7.27
C PRO A 167 -18.19 13.35 -6.91
N LEU A 168 -17.90 13.07 -5.64
CA LEU A 168 -16.59 12.62 -5.18
C LEU A 168 -16.26 11.24 -5.78
N ARG A 169 -17.19 10.29 -5.76
CA ARG A 169 -16.98 8.95 -6.32
C ARG A 169 -16.58 9.00 -7.80
N ARG A 170 -17.29 9.79 -8.62
CA ARG A 170 -16.94 9.97 -10.04
C ARG A 170 -15.56 10.60 -10.22
N ARG A 171 -15.19 11.54 -9.36
CA ARG A 171 -13.88 12.20 -9.37
C ARG A 171 -12.76 11.21 -9.04
N VAL A 172 -12.95 10.37 -8.02
CA VAL A 172 -12.00 9.34 -7.60
C VAL A 172 -11.84 8.26 -8.69
N GLU A 173 -12.92 7.78 -9.29
CA GLU A 173 -12.90 6.83 -10.41
C GLU A 173 -12.10 7.37 -11.61
N ARG A 174 -12.31 8.63 -11.99
CA ARG A 174 -11.54 9.28 -13.06
C ARG A 174 -10.07 9.38 -12.69
N ILE A 175 -9.76 9.85 -11.48
CA ILE A 175 -8.38 9.98 -10.98
C ILE A 175 -7.67 8.62 -10.99
N ARG A 176 -8.34 7.53 -10.60
CA ARG A 176 -7.78 6.18 -10.67
C ARG A 176 -7.39 5.79 -12.08
N GLN A 177 -8.23 6.07 -13.08
CA GLN A 177 -7.92 5.78 -14.48
C GLN A 177 -6.75 6.62 -15.00
N GLU A 178 -6.71 7.91 -14.66
CA GLU A 178 -5.60 8.80 -15.00
C GLU A 178 -4.29 8.33 -14.36
N TYR A 179 -4.34 7.94 -13.07
CA TYR A 179 -3.20 7.43 -12.32
C TYR A 179 -2.61 6.17 -12.95
N LEU A 180 -3.44 5.19 -13.30
CA LEU A 180 -2.96 3.96 -13.93
C LEU A 180 -2.26 4.25 -15.26
N ARG A 181 -2.82 5.13 -16.09
CA ARG A 181 -2.17 5.54 -17.35
C ARG A 181 -0.83 6.23 -17.11
N VAL A 182 -0.73 7.08 -16.08
CA VAL A 182 0.53 7.75 -15.71
C VAL A 182 1.56 6.73 -15.23
N VAL A 183 1.15 5.79 -14.36
CA VAL A 183 2.04 4.72 -13.88
C VAL A 183 2.56 3.88 -15.05
N ASP A 184 1.68 3.40 -15.92
CA ASP A 184 2.04 2.56 -17.07
C ASP A 184 3.00 3.30 -18.03
N ALA A 185 2.74 4.59 -18.27
CA ALA A 185 3.58 5.41 -19.13
C ALA A 185 4.98 5.65 -18.53
N ILE A 186 5.08 5.89 -17.22
CA ILE A 186 6.37 6.06 -16.55
C ILE A 186 7.11 4.71 -16.49
N GLU A 187 6.41 3.61 -16.21
CA GLU A 187 7.00 2.27 -16.16
C GLU A 187 7.58 1.83 -17.50
N SER A 188 7.01 2.27 -18.62
CA SER A 188 7.59 2.02 -19.96
C SER A 188 8.99 2.62 -20.14
N VAL A 189 9.37 3.61 -19.34
CA VAL A 189 10.69 4.25 -19.32
C VAL A 189 11.55 3.75 -18.17
N ILE A 190 10.93 3.52 -16.99
CA ILE A 190 11.58 3.11 -15.74
C ILE A 190 11.19 1.66 -15.44
N VAL A 191 11.79 0.75 -16.17
CA VAL A 191 11.41 -0.67 -16.19
C VAL A 191 11.52 -1.33 -14.82
N GLY A 192 10.51 -2.12 -14.45
CA GLY A 192 10.49 -2.95 -13.25
C GLY A 192 10.41 -2.18 -11.93
N LYS A 193 10.01 -0.90 -11.97
CA LYS A 193 9.95 -0.02 -10.79
C LYS A 193 8.55 0.52 -10.49
N ARG A 194 7.52 -0.25 -10.86
CA ARG A 194 6.13 0.14 -10.66
C ARG A 194 5.83 0.55 -9.21
N ASP A 195 6.26 -0.23 -8.24
CA ASP A 195 6.07 0.05 -6.82
C ASP A 195 6.71 1.38 -6.38
N VAL A 196 7.90 1.69 -6.89
CA VAL A 196 8.59 2.96 -6.65
C VAL A 196 7.80 4.13 -7.25
N ILE A 197 7.35 3.98 -8.51
CA ILE A 197 6.55 4.97 -9.21
C ILE A 197 5.27 5.25 -8.42
N GLU A 198 4.56 4.22 -7.99
CA GLU A 198 3.32 4.31 -7.21
C GLU A 198 3.53 5.03 -5.86
N ARG A 199 4.59 4.71 -5.13
CA ARG A 199 4.95 5.38 -3.85
C ARG A 199 5.26 6.85 -4.05
N VAL A 200 6.05 7.18 -5.08
CA VAL A 200 6.38 8.57 -5.40
C VAL A 200 5.14 9.36 -5.80
N LEU A 201 4.31 8.84 -6.70
CA LEU A 201 3.07 9.49 -7.13
C LEU A 201 2.07 9.65 -5.98
N THR A 202 1.99 8.68 -5.06
CA THR A 202 1.17 8.76 -3.85
C THR A 202 1.59 9.95 -2.97
N ALA A 203 2.89 10.09 -2.72
CA ALA A 203 3.42 11.24 -1.98
C ALA A 203 3.18 12.57 -2.71
N MET A 204 3.37 12.60 -4.02
CA MET A 204 3.15 13.80 -4.85
C MET A 204 1.68 14.23 -4.85
N ALA A 205 0.73 13.29 -4.94
CA ALA A 205 -0.71 13.55 -4.82
C ALA A 205 -1.07 14.11 -3.44
N ALA A 206 -0.41 13.63 -2.38
CA ALA A 206 -0.53 14.14 -1.01
C ALA A 206 0.16 15.50 -0.78
N ARG A 207 0.71 16.15 -1.81
CA ARG A 207 1.52 17.38 -1.74
C ARG A 207 2.83 17.22 -0.94
N GLY A 208 3.34 15.99 -0.82
CA GLY A 208 4.53 15.66 -0.04
C GLY A 208 5.79 15.60 -0.88
N HIS A 209 6.87 16.22 -0.42
CA HIS A 209 8.19 16.10 -1.01
C HIS A 209 8.79 14.71 -0.75
N VAL A 210 9.61 14.22 -1.67
CA VAL A 210 10.16 12.85 -1.66
C VAL A 210 11.67 12.89 -1.48
N LEU A 211 12.20 12.08 -0.58
CA LEU A 211 13.62 11.82 -0.44
C LEU A 211 13.95 10.45 -1.07
N LEU A 212 14.73 10.46 -2.13
CA LEU A 212 15.23 9.26 -2.79
C LEU A 212 16.61 8.91 -2.23
N VAL A 213 16.70 7.80 -1.52
CA VAL A 213 17.96 7.36 -0.90
C VAL A 213 18.44 6.11 -1.61
N ASP A 214 19.56 6.23 -2.33
CA ASP A 214 20.07 5.11 -3.10
C ASP A 214 21.48 5.36 -3.62
N VAL A 215 22.10 4.30 -4.11
CA VAL A 215 23.39 4.36 -4.80
C VAL A 215 23.30 5.17 -6.10
N PRO A 216 24.41 5.71 -6.60
CA PRO A 216 24.47 6.37 -7.91
C PRO A 216 24.07 5.40 -9.05
N GLY A 217 23.49 5.95 -10.14
CA GLY A 217 23.26 5.20 -11.36
C GLY A 217 21.94 4.42 -11.46
N VAL A 218 21.10 4.35 -10.42
CA VAL A 218 19.82 3.59 -10.41
C VAL A 218 18.65 4.29 -11.14
N GLY A 219 18.89 5.37 -11.90
CA GLY A 219 17.86 6.00 -12.71
C GLY A 219 17.06 7.12 -12.05
N LYS A 220 17.52 7.68 -10.89
CA LYS A 220 16.82 8.77 -10.17
C LYS A 220 16.42 9.95 -11.06
N THR A 221 17.37 10.44 -11.86
CA THR A 221 17.12 11.55 -12.79
C THR A 221 16.14 11.20 -13.90
N GLN A 222 16.19 9.97 -14.40
CA GLN A 222 15.25 9.49 -15.43
C GLN A 222 13.83 9.39 -14.89
N LEU A 223 13.67 8.89 -13.67
CA LEU A 223 12.37 8.84 -12.98
C LEU A 223 11.75 10.23 -12.86
N CYS A 224 12.50 11.23 -12.37
CA CYS A 224 12.00 12.60 -12.21
C CYS A 224 11.60 13.23 -13.55
N LYS A 225 12.40 13.02 -14.61
CA LYS A 225 12.08 13.50 -15.95
C LYS A 225 10.86 12.81 -16.55
N ALA A 226 10.71 11.49 -16.35
CA ALA A 226 9.55 10.74 -16.82
C ALA A 226 8.27 11.21 -16.14
N ILE A 227 8.30 11.45 -14.82
CA ILE A 227 7.17 12.01 -14.08
C ILE A 227 6.79 13.40 -14.62
N ALA A 228 7.77 14.29 -14.82
CA ALA A 228 7.52 15.63 -15.31
C ALA A 228 6.91 15.63 -16.73
N ALA A 229 7.39 14.75 -17.61
CA ALA A 229 6.86 14.58 -18.95
C ALA A 229 5.43 14.03 -18.94
N ALA A 230 5.17 12.99 -18.13
CA ALA A 230 3.85 12.34 -18.07
C ALA A 230 2.75 13.26 -17.49
N ILE A 231 3.10 14.25 -16.65
CA ILE A 231 2.17 15.16 -15.97
C ILE A 231 2.13 16.56 -16.64
N GLU A 232 2.72 16.75 -17.80
CA GLU A 232 2.80 18.07 -18.47
C GLU A 232 3.31 19.20 -17.55
N THR A 233 4.46 19.00 -16.91
CA THR A 233 5.04 19.94 -15.98
C THR A 233 6.48 20.31 -16.35
N ARG A 234 6.93 21.52 -15.91
CA ARG A 234 8.32 21.92 -16.08
C ARG A 234 9.20 21.12 -15.12
N PHE A 235 10.34 20.64 -15.63
CA PHE A 235 11.37 19.96 -14.86
C PHE A 235 12.57 20.88 -14.64
N GLY A 236 13.05 20.94 -13.40
CA GLY A 236 14.30 21.58 -13.04
C GLY A 236 15.23 20.62 -12.31
N ARG A 237 16.53 20.83 -12.41
CA ARG A 237 17.54 20.07 -11.67
C ARG A 237 18.54 21.00 -11.03
N ILE A 238 18.86 20.75 -9.78
CA ILE A 238 19.98 21.33 -9.05
C ILE A 238 20.91 20.21 -8.65
N GLN A 239 22.18 20.28 -9.08
CA GLN A 239 23.23 19.42 -8.54
C GLN A 239 23.85 20.11 -7.35
N PHE A 240 23.71 19.53 -6.16
CA PHE A 240 24.27 20.08 -4.95
C PHE A 240 25.76 19.80 -4.87
N THR A 241 26.57 20.84 -4.66
CA THR A 241 28.03 20.80 -4.52
C THR A 241 28.43 21.67 -3.34
N PRO A 242 29.63 21.47 -2.76
CA PRO A 242 30.08 22.24 -1.59
C PRO A 242 30.16 23.76 -1.81
N ASP A 243 30.36 24.19 -3.05
CA ASP A 243 30.48 25.59 -3.49
C ASP A 243 29.14 26.24 -3.88
N LEU A 244 28.05 25.46 -3.95
CA LEU A 244 26.72 25.98 -4.30
C LEU A 244 26.23 26.97 -3.24
N LEU A 245 25.79 28.14 -3.69
CA LEU A 245 25.27 29.21 -2.83
C LEU A 245 23.73 29.19 -2.80
N PRO A 246 23.08 29.70 -1.74
CA PRO A 246 21.63 29.88 -1.70
C PRO A 246 21.05 30.64 -2.90
N MET A 247 21.73 31.67 -3.35
CA MET A 247 21.30 32.47 -4.51
C MET A 247 21.31 31.73 -5.84
N ASP A 248 22.12 30.66 -5.95
CA ASP A 248 22.12 29.80 -7.13
C ASP A 248 20.84 28.93 -7.19
N ILE A 249 20.18 28.75 -6.05
CA ILE A 249 18.91 28.02 -5.89
C ILE A 249 17.73 28.98 -6.07
N THR A 250 17.71 30.09 -5.30
CA THR A 250 16.58 31.00 -5.23
C THR A 250 16.57 32.06 -6.36
N GLY A 251 17.70 32.27 -6.99
CA GLY A 251 17.90 33.40 -7.91
C GLY A 251 18.44 34.64 -7.23
N ALA A 252 18.74 35.63 -8.04
CA ALA A 252 19.34 36.87 -7.59
C ALA A 252 18.91 38.08 -8.46
N ASN A 253 19.03 39.28 -7.93
CA ASN A 253 18.91 40.46 -8.74
C ASN A 253 20.17 40.70 -9.55
N VAL A 254 20.02 40.84 -10.86
CA VAL A 254 21.09 41.06 -11.82
C VAL A 254 20.95 42.50 -12.35
N PHE A 255 22.04 43.24 -12.31
CA PHE A 255 22.08 44.59 -12.89
C PHE A 255 22.11 44.52 -14.42
N ASP A 256 21.15 45.16 -15.06
CA ASP A 256 21.16 45.40 -16.50
C ASP A 256 21.86 46.75 -16.82
N PRO A 257 23.04 46.72 -17.43
CA PRO A 257 23.75 47.91 -17.78
C PRO A 257 23.03 48.80 -18.80
N GLN A 258 22.24 48.23 -19.69
CA GLN A 258 21.51 48.96 -20.73
C GLN A 258 20.28 49.66 -20.16
N GLY A 259 19.53 49.00 -19.32
CA GLY A 259 18.36 49.53 -18.67
C GLY A 259 18.66 50.29 -17.37
N GLN A 260 19.90 50.25 -16.87
CA GLN A 260 20.34 50.82 -15.58
C GLN A 260 19.42 50.44 -14.41
N LYS A 261 18.93 49.18 -14.43
CA LYS A 261 17.98 48.62 -13.44
C LYS A 261 18.41 47.25 -13.02
N PHE A 262 18.03 46.91 -11.80
CA PHE A 262 18.08 45.50 -11.34
C PHE A 262 16.84 44.76 -11.77
N HIS A 263 17.00 43.54 -12.25
CA HIS A 263 15.88 42.64 -12.43
C HIS A 263 16.16 41.31 -11.78
N PHE A 264 15.09 40.74 -11.24
CA PHE A 264 15.15 39.41 -10.66
C PHE A 264 15.36 38.37 -11.75
N ARG A 265 16.43 37.62 -11.63
CA ARG A 265 16.67 36.41 -12.40
C ARG A 265 16.29 35.21 -11.54
N PRO A 266 15.16 34.52 -11.85
CA PRO A 266 14.69 33.38 -11.05
C PRO A 266 15.70 32.26 -11.09
N GLY A 267 15.91 31.59 -9.96
CA GLY A 267 16.70 30.39 -9.82
C GLY A 267 15.92 29.11 -10.23
N PRO A 268 16.57 27.96 -10.24
CA PRO A 268 15.98 26.70 -10.68
C PRO A 268 14.81 26.20 -9.83
N ILE A 269 14.55 26.75 -8.65
CA ILE A 269 13.36 26.43 -7.85
C ILE A 269 12.05 26.88 -8.50
N PHE A 270 12.09 27.84 -9.42
CA PHE A 270 10.89 28.32 -10.13
C PHE A 270 10.48 27.35 -11.24
N THR A 271 10.20 26.12 -10.82
CA THR A 271 9.78 24.99 -11.65
C THR A 271 8.68 24.22 -10.96
N HIS A 272 8.09 23.24 -11.65
CA HIS A 272 7.02 22.42 -11.07
C HIS A 272 7.57 21.16 -10.39
N ILE A 273 8.49 20.45 -11.05
CA ILE A 273 9.16 19.27 -10.51
C ILE A 273 10.65 19.57 -10.46
N LEU A 274 11.19 19.64 -9.25
CA LEU A 274 12.59 19.92 -8.98
C LEU A 274 13.30 18.67 -8.48
N LEU A 275 14.33 18.24 -9.21
CA LEU A 275 15.30 17.27 -8.71
C LEU A 275 16.43 18.01 -7.99
N ALA A 276 16.48 17.86 -6.67
CA ALA A 276 17.59 18.31 -5.83
C ALA A 276 18.59 17.17 -5.65
N ASP A 277 19.58 17.08 -6.54
CA ASP A 277 20.47 15.93 -6.64
C ASP A 277 21.64 16.06 -5.67
N GLU A 278 21.87 15.01 -4.85
CA GLU A 278 22.92 14.92 -3.81
C GLU A 278 22.87 16.07 -2.78
N ILE A 279 21.66 16.30 -2.20
CA ILE A 279 21.41 17.41 -1.28
C ILE A 279 22.40 17.48 -0.10
N ASN A 280 22.92 16.32 0.34
CA ASN A 280 23.89 16.23 1.44
C ASN A 280 25.31 16.69 1.07
N ARG A 281 25.58 17.06 -0.19
CA ARG A 281 26.91 17.59 -0.59
C ARG A 281 27.04 19.11 -0.42
N ALA A 282 25.95 19.85 -0.38
CA ALA A 282 26.02 21.30 -0.15
C ALA A 282 26.07 21.65 1.34
N THR A 283 26.51 22.87 1.61
CA THR A 283 26.58 23.42 2.96
C THR A 283 25.20 23.48 3.64
N PRO A 284 25.08 23.44 4.97
CA PRO A 284 23.83 23.56 5.69
C PRO A 284 23.03 24.83 5.34
N LYS A 285 23.71 25.93 5.01
CA LYS A 285 23.07 27.17 4.61
C LYS A 285 22.33 27.01 3.29
N THR A 286 22.92 26.35 2.33
CA THR A 286 22.35 26.08 1.01
C THR A 286 21.21 25.06 1.09
N GLN A 287 21.39 24.00 1.90
CA GLN A 287 20.33 23.05 2.20
C GLN A 287 19.11 23.75 2.81
N SER A 288 19.31 24.64 3.80
CA SER A 288 18.25 25.38 4.47
C SER A 288 17.45 26.26 3.52
N ALA A 289 18.09 26.86 2.52
CA ALA A 289 17.39 27.68 1.52
C ALA A 289 16.37 26.86 0.69
N LEU A 290 16.75 25.65 0.25
CA LEU A 290 15.80 24.76 -0.43
C LEU A 290 14.67 24.32 0.51
N LEU A 291 15.01 23.92 1.73
CA LEU A 291 14.06 23.40 2.71
C LEU A 291 13.06 24.47 3.19
N GLU A 292 13.45 25.74 3.22
CA GLU A 292 12.55 26.87 3.47
C GLU A 292 11.53 26.98 2.34
N VAL A 293 12.00 26.97 1.09
CA VAL A 293 11.15 27.04 -0.09
C VAL A 293 10.16 25.85 -0.17
N MET A 294 10.58 24.67 0.26
CA MET A 294 9.70 23.49 0.32
C MET A 294 8.52 23.70 1.29
N GLU A 295 8.73 24.42 2.38
CA GLU A 295 7.72 24.68 3.41
C GLU A 295 6.85 25.89 3.06
N GLU A 296 7.48 27.01 2.74
CA GLU A 296 6.80 28.30 2.53
C GLU A 296 6.25 28.48 1.09
N ARG A 297 6.72 27.68 0.12
CA ARG A 297 6.38 27.79 -1.31
C ARG A 297 6.62 29.16 -1.92
N CYS A 298 7.56 29.87 -1.38
CA CYS A 298 8.02 31.15 -1.87
C CYS A 298 9.53 31.31 -1.61
N ALA A 299 10.15 32.23 -2.28
CA ALA A 299 11.52 32.62 -2.04
C ALA A 299 11.59 34.15 -1.83
N THR A 300 12.26 34.57 -0.75
CA THR A 300 12.49 36.02 -0.49
C THR A 300 13.90 36.38 -0.92
N VAL A 301 14.00 37.24 -1.91
CA VAL A 301 15.27 37.78 -2.44
C VAL A 301 15.31 39.28 -2.27
N GLU A 302 16.29 39.76 -1.50
CA GLU A 302 16.48 41.20 -1.21
C GLU A 302 15.21 41.90 -0.72
N GLY A 303 14.43 41.22 0.13
CA GLY A 303 13.21 41.76 0.73
C GLY A 303 11.95 41.67 -0.14
N VAL A 304 12.04 41.11 -1.33
CA VAL A 304 10.89 40.81 -2.20
C VAL A 304 10.59 39.34 -2.18
N THR A 305 9.33 39.00 -1.90
CA THR A 305 8.86 37.59 -1.87
C THR A 305 8.27 37.20 -3.22
N TYR A 306 8.76 36.12 -3.78
CA TYR A 306 8.33 35.54 -5.05
C TYR A 306 7.65 34.21 -4.79
N GLU A 307 6.38 34.08 -5.17
CA GLU A 307 5.63 32.81 -5.05
C GLU A 307 6.07 31.80 -6.09
N ILE A 308 6.04 30.53 -5.73
CA ILE A 308 6.35 29.42 -6.63
C ILE A 308 5.05 28.83 -7.15
N GLU A 309 4.96 28.70 -8.46
CA GLU A 309 3.78 28.19 -9.16
C GLU A 309 3.50 26.71 -8.81
N GLU A 310 2.25 26.37 -8.49
CA GLU A 310 1.84 24.98 -8.25
C GLU A 310 1.63 24.17 -9.58
N PRO A 311 1.90 22.86 -9.55
CA PRO A 311 2.40 22.06 -8.45
C PRO A 311 3.90 22.29 -8.21
N PHE A 312 4.31 22.59 -7.01
CA PHE A 312 5.72 22.57 -6.64
C PHE A 312 6.05 21.27 -5.92
N GLN A 313 6.96 20.51 -6.50
CA GLN A 313 7.33 19.16 -6.02
C GLN A 313 8.85 18.99 -6.05
N VAL A 314 9.43 18.75 -4.87
CA VAL A 314 10.85 18.43 -4.76
C VAL A 314 11.01 16.92 -4.60
N LEU A 315 11.86 16.36 -5.46
CA LEU A 315 12.43 15.01 -5.31
C LEU A 315 13.93 15.24 -5.01
N ALA A 316 14.32 15.05 -3.75
CA ALA A 316 15.72 15.19 -3.36
C ALA A 316 16.39 13.83 -3.38
N THR A 317 17.67 13.78 -3.76
CA THR A 317 18.47 12.56 -3.66
C THR A 317 19.53 12.70 -2.56
N MET A 318 19.79 11.60 -1.91
CA MET A 318 20.88 11.47 -0.94
C MET A 318 21.61 10.12 -1.18
N ASN A 319 22.94 10.17 -1.16
CA ASN A 319 23.76 8.96 -1.18
C ASN A 319 24.16 8.63 0.25
N PRO A 320 23.73 7.49 0.82
CA PRO A 320 24.05 7.13 2.19
C PRO A 320 25.51 6.67 2.37
N ILE A 321 26.21 6.30 1.30
CA ILE A 321 27.53 5.69 1.36
C ILE A 321 28.66 6.74 1.31
N ASP A 322 28.37 7.93 0.79
CA ASP A 322 29.35 8.98 0.57
C ASP A 322 29.63 9.76 1.87
N HIS A 323 30.63 9.33 2.63
CA HIS A 323 30.99 9.98 3.90
C HIS A 323 32.01 11.13 3.74
N GLN A 324 32.72 11.20 2.61
CA GLN A 324 33.70 12.26 2.37
C GLN A 324 33.09 13.46 1.68
N GLY A 325 33.19 14.64 2.31
CA GLY A 325 32.70 15.89 1.75
C GLY A 325 31.19 16.05 1.77
N THR A 326 30.47 15.32 2.65
CA THR A 326 29.03 15.46 2.83
C THR A 326 28.70 16.10 4.18
N TYR A 327 27.59 16.83 4.19
CA TYR A 327 26.99 17.42 5.39
C TYR A 327 25.71 16.65 5.71
N ALA A 328 25.67 16.01 6.87
CA ALA A 328 24.46 15.31 7.30
C ALA A 328 23.28 16.26 7.43
N LEU A 329 22.13 15.86 6.89
CA LEU A 329 20.87 16.58 7.12
C LEU A 329 20.41 16.34 8.57
N PRO A 330 20.18 17.39 9.37
CA PRO A 330 19.57 17.23 10.69
C PRO A 330 18.19 16.60 10.63
N ALA A 331 17.79 15.86 11.67
CA ALA A 331 16.48 15.20 11.73
C ALA A 331 15.30 16.13 11.45
N ALA A 332 15.34 17.39 11.95
CA ALA A 332 14.31 18.39 11.70
C ALA A 332 14.22 18.84 10.22
N GLN A 333 15.28 18.69 9.46
CA GLN A 333 15.32 18.98 8.03
C GLN A 333 14.80 17.79 7.21
N ILE A 334 15.17 16.57 7.59
CA ILE A 334 14.68 15.34 6.96
C ILE A 334 13.16 15.18 7.19
N ASP A 335 12.63 15.60 8.33
CA ASP A 335 11.19 15.56 8.64
C ASP A 335 10.31 16.40 7.70
N ARG A 336 10.89 17.29 6.89
CA ARG A 336 10.18 18.05 5.83
C ARG A 336 9.83 17.21 4.61
N PHE A 337 10.53 16.10 4.40
CA PHE A 337 10.15 15.13 3.40
C PHE A 337 9.00 14.25 3.92
N MET A 338 7.97 14.08 3.10
CA MET A 338 6.82 13.24 3.47
C MET A 338 7.22 11.78 3.52
N VAL A 339 7.94 11.32 2.51
CA VAL A 339 8.37 9.93 2.35
C VAL A 339 9.84 9.83 2.00
N MET A 340 10.45 8.72 2.40
CA MET A 340 11.75 8.27 1.93
C MET A 340 11.57 6.98 1.12
N VAL A 341 12.06 6.97 -0.11
CA VAL A 341 11.90 5.86 -1.05
C VAL A 341 13.27 5.41 -1.56
N GLU A 342 13.48 4.11 -1.61
CA GLU A 342 14.61 3.48 -2.31
C GLU A 342 14.14 2.96 -3.66
N ILE A 343 14.93 3.19 -4.70
CA ILE A 343 14.65 2.67 -6.05
C ILE A 343 15.20 1.25 -6.17
N GLY A 344 16.42 1.03 -5.65
CA GLY A 344 17.13 -0.23 -5.70
C GLY A 344 17.59 -0.62 -7.12
N TYR A 345 18.36 -1.68 -7.22
CA TYR A 345 18.78 -2.23 -8.50
C TYR A 345 17.59 -2.87 -9.24
N PRO A 346 17.56 -2.84 -10.58
CA PRO A 346 16.57 -3.60 -11.36
C PRO A 346 16.76 -5.11 -11.14
N ALA A 347 15.68 -5.88 -11.36
CA ALA A 347 15.82 -7.32 -11.45
C ALA A 347 16.65 -7.69 -12.71
N PRO A 348 17.33 -8.85 -12.73
CA PRO A 348 18.18 -9.21 -13.88
C PRO A 348 17.48 -9.13 -15.23
N ASP A 349 16.23 -9.59 -15.33
CA ASP A 349 15.45 -9.54 -16.58
C ASP A 349 15.07 -8.10 -16.97
N ASP A 350 14.87 -7.23 -16.01
CA ASP A 350 14.59 -5.82 -16.25
C ASP A 350 15.87 -5.05 -16.61
N GLU A 351 17.03 -5.46 -16.07
CA GLU A 351 18.32 -4.88 -16.45
C GLU A 351 18.66 -5.17 -17.92
N VAL A 352 18.30 -6.34 -18.43
CA VAL A 352 18.40 -6.65 -19.87
C VAL A 352 17.56 -5.68 -20.70
N LYS A 353 16.31 -5.41 -20.31
CA LYS A 353 15.45 -4.43 -20.99
C LYS A 353 16.03 -3.02 -20.95
N VAL A 354 16.64 -2.63 -19.82
CA VAL A 354 17.35 -1.33 -19.70
C VAL A 354 18.50 -1.24 -20.69
N LEU A 355 19.27 -2.32 -20.87
CA LEU A 355 20.33 -2.36 -21.89
C LEU A 355 19.75 -2.20 -23.30
N ASP A 356 18.68 -2.93 -23.63
CA ASP A 356 18.01 -2.82 -24.93
C ASP A 356 17.56 -1.37 -25.20
N TYR A 357 17.03 -0.68 -24.21
CA TYR A 357 16.60 0.72 -24.32
C TYR A 357 17.76 1.69 -24.53
N HIS A 358 18.91 1.44 -23.89
CA HIS A 358 20.09 2.29 -24.07
C HIS A 358 20.86 2.02 -25.36
N LEU A 359 20.78 0.82 -25.91
CA LEU A 359 21.35 0.44 -27.18
C LEU A 359 20.46 0.83 -28.38
N ALA A 360 19.20 1.14 -28.14
CA ALA A 360 18.28 1.63 -29.17
C ALA A 360 18.64 3.04 -29.64
N ALA A 361 18.34 3.33 -30.92
CA ALA A 361 18.65 4.62 -31.54
C ALA A 361 17.91 5.81 -30.94
N ALA A 362 16.77 5.58 -30.25
CA ALA A 362 15.96 6.61 -29.61
C ALA A 362 15.76 6.29 -28.13
N SER A 363 15.92 7.30 -27.28
CA SER A 363 15.64 7.16 -25.85
C SER A 363 14.12 7.04 -25.61
N PRO A 364 13.65 6.03 -24.84
CA PRO A 364 12.21 5.91 -24.49
C PRO A 364 11.66 7.17 -23.83
N LEU A 365 12.47 7.88 -23.04
CA LEU A 365 12.08 9.14 -22.42
C LEU A 365 11.73 10.23 -23.43
N SER A 366 12.41 10.29 -24.59
CA SER A 366 12.11 11.28 -25.62
C SER A 366 10.80 11.01 -26.37
N ALA A 367 10.31 9.77 -26.30
CA ALA A 367 9.02 9.36 -26.85
C ALA A 367 7.86 9.55 -25.85
N LEU A 368 8.16 9.75 -24.56
CA LEU A 368 7.16 9.93 -23.52
C LEU A 368 6.55 11.33 -23.61
N GLY A 369 5.29 11.41 -24.04
CA GLY A 369 4.50 12.63 -24.05
C GLY A 369 3.62 12.78 -22.81
N PRO A 370 2.93 13.94 -22.66
CA PRO A 370 1.98 14.15 -21.58
C PRO A 370 0.82 13.13 -21.60
N VAL A 371 0.56 12.52 -20.45
CA VAL A 371 -0.53 11.56 -20.21
C VAL A 371 -1.73 12.24 -19.57
N ILE A 372 -1.43 13.17 -18.66
CA ILE A 372 -2.39 14.05 -18.01
C ILE A 372 -1.88 15.49 -18.04
N SER A 373 -2.80 16.46 -18.05
CA SER A 373 -2.45 17.87 -17.92
C SER A 373 -2.05 18.21 -16.48
N ARG A 374 -1.29 19.30 -16.33
CA ARG A 374 -0.99 19.90 -15.02
C ARG A 374 -2.27 20.17 -14.20
N ALA A 375 -3.32 20.64 -14.84
CA ALA A 375 -4.61 20.90 -14.19
C ALA A 375 -5.24 19.61 -13.62
N ALA A 376 -5.18 18.50 -14.35
CA ALA A 376 -5.65 17.20 -13.86
C ALA A 376 -4.85 16.74 -12.63
N PHE A 377 -3.52 16.93 -12.62
CA PHE A 377 -2.72 16.60 -11.45
C PHE A 377 -3.00 17.51 -10.24
N LEU A 378 -3.29 18.79 -10.45
CA LEU A 378 -3.75 19.66 -9.38
C LEU A 378 -5.09 19.21 -8.81
N ASP A 379 -6.00 18.70 -9.66
CA ASP A 379 -7.26 18.12 -9.25
C ASP A 379 -7.08 16.88 -8.34
N TRP A 380 -6.06 16.02 -8.60
CA TRP A 380 -5.72 14.95 -7.66
C TRP A 380 -5.39 15.50 -6.27
N ARG A 381 -4.50 16.51 -6.22
CA ARG A 381 -4.06 17.16 -4.97
C ARG A 381 -5.21 17.79 -4.18
N GLU A 382 -6.16 18.39 -4.88
CA GLU A 382 -7.35 18.99 -4.28
C GLU A 382 -8.36 17.94 -3.81
N THR A 383 -8.36 16.74 -4.41
CA THR A 383 -9.28 15.67 -4.03
C THR A 383 -8.84 14.93 -2.77
N VAL A 384 -7.53 14.77 -2.53
CA VAL A 384 -7.00 14.04 -1.36
C VAL A 384 -7.61 14.50 -0.03
N PRO A 385 -7.74 15.81 0.30
CA PRO A 385 -8.35 16.25 1.56
C PRO A 385 -9.81 15.81 1.75
N HIS A 386 -10.53 15.51 0.67
CA HIS A 386 -11.93 15.10 0.71
C HIS A 386 -12.12 13.59 0.96
N ILE A 387 -11.04 12.81 0.93
CA ILE A 387 -11.07 11.38 1.29
C ILE A 387 -11.29 11.25 2.79
N HIS A 388 -12.37 10.57 3.15
CA HIS A 388 -12.79 10.46 4.53
C HIS A 388 -11.78 9.69 5.40
N VAL A 389 -11.51 10.20 6.60
CA VAL A 389 -10.70 9.53 7.63
C VAL A 389 -11.56 9.40 8.88
N SER A 390 -11.92 8.18 9.26
CA SER A 390 -12.76 7.95 10.41
C SER A 390 -12.04 8.32 11.72
N PRO A 391 -12.78 8.60 12.81
CA PRO A 391 -12.18 8.85 14.12
C PRO A 391 -11.30 7.70 14.61
N GLU A 392 -11.67 6.46 14.29
CA GLU A 392 -10.92 5.23 14.65
C GLU A 392 -9.56 5.20 13.97
N ILE A 393 -9.49 5.49 12.66
CA ILE A 393 -8.23 5.57 11.91
C ILE A 393 -7.34 6.70 12.44
N LYS A 394 -7.91 7.87 12.74
CA LYS A 394 -7.16 8.99 13.35
C LYS A 394 -6.57 8.57 14.70
N ARG A 395 -7.39 7.91 15.53
CA ARG A 395 -6.95 7.43 16.83
C ARG A 395 -5.86 6.38 16.72
N ALA A 396 -6.03 5.41 15.82
CA ALA A 396 -5.03 4.39 15.56
C ALA A 396 -3.68 5.00 15.13
N ALA A 397 -3.70 5.97 14.19
CA ALA A 397 -2.48 6.65 13.76
C ALA A 397 -1.75 7.32 14.95
N VAL A 398 -2.49 8.01 15.84
CA VAL A 398 -1.92 8.65 17.03
C VAL A 398 -1.38 7.61 18.01
N ASP A 399 -2.09 6.52 18.25
CA ASP A 399 -1.70 5.48 19.19
C ASP A 399 -0.46 4.72 18.72
N TYR A 400 -0.37 4.43 17.42
CA TYR A 400 0.85 3.87 16.79
C TYR A 400 2.05 4.81 16.96
N ILE A 401 1.89 6.09 16.63
CA ILE A 401 2.98 7.08 16.77
C ILE A 401 3.43 7.20 18.24
N ASN A 402 2.49 7.23 19.18
CA ASN A 402 2.82 7.27 20.61
C ASN A 402 3.53 5.97 21.07
N GLY A 403 3.13 4.83 20.54
CA GLY A 403 3.81 3.56 20.75
C GLY A 403 5.26 3.58 20.26
N LEU A 404 5.48 4.08 19.04
CA LEU A 404 6.80 4.24 18.44
C LEU A 404 7.67 5.24 19.22
N ARG A 405 7.11 6.37 19.68
CA ARG A 405 7.82 7.35 20.53
C ARG A 405 8.30 6.74 21.84
N ARG A 406 7.50 5.89 22.49
CA ARG A 406 7.91 5.20 23.73
C ARG A 406 9.03 4.18 23.52
N GLY A 407 9.16 3.63 22.32
CA GLY A 407 10.22 2.71 21.93
C GLY A 407 11.36 3.37 21.15
N ALA A 408 11.37 4.69 21.05
CA ALA A 408 12.39 5.44 20.32
C ALA A 408 13.73 5.43 21.09
N GLU A 409 14.81 5.25 20.34
CA GLU A 409 16.17 5.35 20.85
C GLU A 409 16.59 6.82 21.00
N GLU A 410 17.67 7.06 21.73
CA GLU A 410 18.20 8.42 21.91
C GLU A 410 18.56 9.05 20.56
N GLY A 411 18.01 10.25 20.29
CA GLY A 411 18.16 10.95 19.01
C GLY A 411 17.05 10.71 17.99
N GLN A 412 16.16 9.73 18.18
CA GLN A 412 14.98 9.53 17.33
C GLN A 412 13.85 10.47 17.80
N SER A 413 13.29 11.26 16.89
CA SER A 413 12.18 12.16 17.19
C SER A 413 11.09 12.04 16.12
N ILE A 414 9.91 11.59 16.51
CA ILE A 414 8.74 11.54 15.65
C ILE A 414 7.84 12.73 15.97
N SER A 415 7.88 13.75 15.13
CA SER A 415 7.12 14.98 15.30
C SER A 415 5.61 14.77 15.03
N PRO A 416 4.72 15.69 15.44
CA PRO A 416 3.33 15.67 14.99
C PRO A 416 3.17 15.79 13.46
N ARG A 417 4.17 16.38 12.76
CA ARG A 417 4.20 16.41 11.28
C ARG A 417 4.21 15.02 10.68
N ALA A 418 4.89 14.05 11.32
CA ALA A 418 4.90 12.67 10.88
C ALA A 418 3.50 12.04 10.88
N THR A 419 2.70 12.28 11.94
CA THR A 419 1.32 11.78 12.01
C THR A 419 0.47 12.38 10.89
N LEU A 420 0.59 13.70 10.66
CA LEU A 420 -0.13 14.38 9.59
C LEU A 420 0.29 13.88 8.20
N ALA A 421 1.59 13.74 7.97
CA ALA A 421 2.15 13.19 6.72
C ALA A 421 1.63 11.77 6.46
N TRP A 422 1.59 10.94 7.51
CA TRP A 422 1.13 9.57 7.42
C TRP A 422 -0.35 9.49 7.04
N VAL A 423 -1.22 10.23 7.72
CA VAL A 423 -2.65 10.25 7.39
C VAL A 423 -2.89 10.84 5.98
N ARG A 424 -2.15 11.88 5.58
CA ARG A 424 -2.24 12.44 4.23
C ARG A 424 -1.81 11.47 3.13
N ALA A 425 -0.70 10.76 3.33
CA ALA A 425 -0.25 9.74 2.40
C ALA A 425 -1.28 8.60 2.29
N SER A 426 -1.92 8.22 3.42
CA SER A 426 -3.00 7.22 3.43
C SER A 426 -4.25 7.68 2.69
N GLN A 427 -4.63 8.97 2.80
CA GLN A 427 -5.72 9.54 2.01
C GLN A 427 -5.42 9.48 0.51
N ALA A 428 -4.19 9.84 0.10
CA ALA A 428 -3.77 9.73 -1.29
C ALA A 428 -3.78 8.27 -1.77
N LYS A 429 -3.26 7.33 -0.98
CA LYS A 429 -3.30 5.90 -1.31
C LYS A 429 -4.73 5.39 -1.48
N ALA A 430 -5.66 5.73 -0.58
CA ALA A 430 -7.06 5.36 -0.69
C ALA A 430 -7.70 5.91 -1.97
N MET A 431 -7.50 7.20 -2.28
CA MET A 431 -7.97 7.83 -3.51
C MET A 431 -7.44 7.14 -4.76
N LEU A 432 -6.13 6.91 -4.81
CA LEU A 432 -5.46 6.24 -5.93
C LEU A 432 -5.81 4.74 -6.02
N SER A 433 -6.41 4.17 -4.98
CA SER A 433 -7.02 2.83 -4.94
C SER A 433 -8.54 2.85 -5.13
N GLU A 434 -9.09 3.94 -5.69
CA GLU A 434 -10.51 4.12 -6.02
C GLU A 434 -11.45 4.07 -4.81
N ARG A 435 -11.00 4.58 -3.64
CA ARG A 435 -11.81 4.66 -2.42
C ARG A 435 -11.98 6.09 -1.92
N GLU A 436 -13.16 6.38 -1.38
CA GLU A 436 -13.51 7.68 -0.78
C GLU A 436 -13.19 7.76 0.71
N PHE A 437 -12.61 6.69 1.28
CA PHE A 437 -12.25 6.59 2.70
C PHE A 437 -10.95 5.82 2.90
N VAL A 438 -10.27 6.13 3.99
CA VAL A 438 -9.02 5.48 4.40
C VAL A 438 -9.33 4.22 5.20
N THR A 439 -8.62 3.13 4.89
CA THR A 439 -8.64 1.88 5.66
C THR A 439 -7.39 1.76 6.54
N MET A 440 -7.37 0.78 7.45
CA MET A 440 -6.17 0.45 8.21
C MET A 440 -5.03 -0.04 7.31
N ASP A 441 -5.36 -0.75 6.24
CA ASP A 441 -4.37 -1.23 5.27
C ASP A 441 -3.67 -0.08 4.55
N ASP A 442 -4.39 0.99 4.18
CA ASP A 442 -3.76 2.18 3.62
C ASP A 442 -2.77 2.80 4.59
N LEU A 443 -3.18 2.91 5.86
CA LEU A 443 -2.33 3.47 6.91
C LEU A 443 -1.05 2.64 7.05
N LEU A 444 -1.16 1.32 7.16
CA LEU A 444 -0.03 0.41 7.32
C LEU A 444 0.83 0.30 6.06
N HIS A 445 0.22 0.38 4.86
CA HIS A 445 0.93 0.28 3.59
C HIS A 445 1.95 1.42 3.40
N VAL A 446 1.53 2.66 3.66
CA VAL A 446 2.41 3.84 3.46
C VAL A 446 3.34 4.10 4.64
N ALA A 447 3.13 3.45 5.79
CA ALA A 447 3.88 3.66 7.02
C ALA A 447 5.41 3.53 6.85
N PRO A 448 5.94 2.48 6.18
CA PRO A 448 7.38 2.34 6.01
C PRO A 448 8.02 3.55 5.33
N ASP A 449 7.42 4.04 4.26
CA ASP A 449 7.97 5.16 3.49
C ASP A 449 7.89 6.48 4.27
N VAL A 450 6.82 6.65 5.07
CA VAL A 450 6.62 7.86 5.89
C VAL A 450 7.50 7.86 7.15
N LEU A 451 7.75 6.70 7.76
CA LEU A 451 8.34 6.62 9.10
C LEU A 451 9.82 6.25 9.14
N ARG A 452 10.36 5.55 8.11
CA ARG A 452 11.72 5.02 8.13
C ARG A 452 12.80 6.08 8.38
N HIS A 453 12.71 7.24 7.73
CA HIS A 453 13.67 8.33 7.88
C HIS A 453 13.55 9.07 9.21
N ARG A 454 12.41 8.95 9.88
CA ARG A 454 12.15 9.53 11.21
C ARG A 454 12.59 8.61 12.34
N LEU A 455 12.64 7.31 12.04
CA LEU A 455 13.11 6.27 12.97
C LEU A 455 14.55 5.85 12.70
N TRP A 456 15.20 6.39 11.67
CA TRP A 456 16.56 6.03 11.24
C TRP A 456 16.74 4.51 11.08
N THR A 457 15.77 3.87 10.44
CA THR A 457 15.72 2.42 10.29
C THR A 457 15.24 2.02 8.90
N ASP A 458 15.32 0.74 8.56
CA ASP A 458 14.80 0.18 7.32
C ASP A 458 13.27 -0.06 7.38
N SER A 459 12.68 -0.32 6.21
CA SER A 459 11.24 -0.53 6.08
C SER A 459 10.72 -1.78 6.80
N MET A 460 11.53 -2.84 6.92
CA MET A 460 11.14 -4.07 7.61
C MET A 460 11.03 -3.82 9.11
N THR A 461 12.04 -3.17 9.68
CA THR A 461 12.05 -2.78 11.10
C THR A 461 10.87 -1.86 11.45
N VAL A 462 10.49 -0.93 10.55
CA VAL A 462 9.27 -0.11 10.75
C VAL A 462 8.04 -1.00 10.87
N ARG A 463 7.88 -1.97 9.97
CA ARG A 463 6.74 -2.90 9.99
C ARG A 463 6.70 -3.75 11.27
N GLU A 464 7.84 -4.24 11.72
CA GLU A 464 7.96 -5.01 12.96
C GLU A 464 7.63 -4.16 14.21
N ARG A 465 8.14 -2.93 14.26
CA ARG A 465 7.84 -1.99 15.37
C ARG A 465 6.34 -1.68 15.42
N LEU A 466 5.68 -1.46 14.28
CA LEU A 466 4.23 -1.24 14.22
C LEU A 466 3.44 -2.48 14.69
N ARG A 467 3.83 -3.68 14.29
CA ARG A 467 3.22 -4.93 14.80
C ARG A 467 3.35 -5.04 16.32
N THR A 468 4.53 -4.75 16.85
CA THR A 468 4.78 -4.78 18.30
C THR A 468 3.90 -3.78 19.06
N VAL A 469 3.69 -2.59 18.50
CA VAL A 469 2.79 -1.58 19.08
C VAL A 469 1.35 -2.06 19.07
N ALA A 470 0.89 -2.67 17.96
CA ALA A 470 -0.45 -3.22 17.84
C ALA A 470 -0.75 -4.30 18.90
N ILE A 471 0.20 -5.22 19.11
CA ILE A 471 0.08 -6.30 20.10
C ILE A 471 0.00 -5.74 21.54
N LYS A 472 0.81 -4.73 21.86
CA LYS A 472 0.83 -4.11 23.19
C LYS A 472 -0.36 -3.18 23.44
N GLY A 473 -0.99 -2.64 22.41
CA GLY A 473 -2.18 -1.77 22.50
C GLY A 473 -3.50 -2.52 22.65
N GLY A 474 -3.52 -3.80 22.36
CA GLY A 474 -4.71 -4.68 22.46
C GLY A 474 -5.00 -5.24 23.87
N ARG A 475 -4.61 -4.53 24.93
CA ARG A 475 -4.96 -4.85 26.33
C ARG A 475 -6.11 -3.99 26.80
#